data_cc61e50db10b59903510f8904f3f66d8
#
_entry.id   cc61e50db10b59903510f8904f3f66d8
#
_cell.length_a   1.000
_cell.length_b   1.000
_cell.length_c   1.000
_cell.angle_alpha   90.00
_cell.angle_beta   90.00
_cell.angle_gamma   90.00
#
_symmetry.space_group_name_H-M   'P 1'
#
loop_
_entity.id
_entity.type
_entity.pdbx_description
1 polymer ?
#
loop_
_entity_poly.entity_id
_entity_poly.type
_entity_poly.pdbx_seq_one_letter_code
_entity_poly.pdbx_strand_id
1 'polypeptide(L)'
;MRLAESNGYLKANRFWSAIRRTVDKSNLRYINLPDRLGGVNPYQAKKSSSLRIKALQYISTLSNQEPLPLLALSICRNANPYSLNAQSVIQNGKTLPRQFVKSTPRICPDCLSESIYIRQIWSFWPYEHCHKHKKALINVCSCGEYISVYEDPIIGSCQHCNISYSELISVGSKKHDLIVSGWLVDSEHTCLPKVSQSHKYGLLLWWLQLHKLDLSAFNAEEFVLFFSNWPKGFHRYLAKKWEHFIEFGTKPIEQANFKDVFGNLLLISAKLPSSRFSENIILPEIFSYFNDNVLSNNNDFLSLKINSIEAAILLNTSTEQIASLVNLGELRSTVRIKSGELLNLNQYAFELGDLFFLWQAGFQTEYSNLSILTSRW
;
A
#
# COMPACT_ATOMS: atom_id res chain seq x y z
N MET A 1 -23.89 6.68 -13.50
CA MET A 1 -25.05 5.79 -13.48
C MET A 1 -26.29 6.46 -12.89
N ARG A 2 -26.31 6.93 -11.63
CA ARG A 2 -27.45 7.73 -11.08
C ARG A 2 -27.86 8.90 -11.96
N LEU A 3 -26.90 9.59 -12.57
CA LEU A 3 -27.18 10.70 -13.48
C LEU A 3 -27.95 10.25 -14.73
N ALA A 4 -27.68 9.04 -15.24
CA ALA A 4 -28.41 8.46 -16.36
C ALA A 4 -29.85 8.13 -15.97
N GLU A 5 -30.02 7.49 -14.82
CA GLU A 5 -31.31 7.10 -14.27
C GLU A 5 -32.20 8.32 -13.95
N SER A 6 -31.63 9.34 -13.28
CA SER A 6 -32.35 10.60 -13.00
C SER A 6 -32.74 11.38 -14.26
N ASN A 7 -32.10 11.10 -15.41
CA ASN A 7 -32.47 11.64 -16.71
C ASN A 7 -33.28 10.66 -17.59
N GLY A 8 -33.86 9.62 -16.99
CA GLY A 8 -34.77 8.67 -17.67
C GLY A 8 -34.07 7.66 -18.61
N TYR A 9 -32.75 7.51 -18.49
CA TYR A 9 -32.01 6.56 -19.32
C TYR A 9 -31.83 5.24 -18.58
N LEU A 10 -32.48 4.19 -19.05
CA LEU A 10 -32.32 2.82 -18.55
C LEU A 10 -30.92 2.22 -18.87
N LYS A 11 -30.26 2.72 -19.91
CA LYS A 11 -28.95 2.22 -20.37
C LYS A 11 -27.88 3.31 -20.26
N ALA A 12 -26.86 3.09 -19.45
CA ALA A 12 -25.77 4.06 -19.26
C ALA A 12 -25.07 4.45 -20.58
N ASN A 13 -24.90 3.52 -21.52
CA ASN A 13 -24.31 3.80 -22.83
C ASN A 13 -25.19 4.70 -23.73
N ARG A 14 -26.51 4.65 -23.62
CA ARG A 14 -27.41 5.58 -24.33
C ARG A 14 -27.27 7.00 -23.76
N PHE A 15 -27.22 7.13 -22.46
CA PHE A 15 -26.96 8.41 -21.80
C PHE A 15 -25.59 8.97 -22.23
N TRP A 16 -24.56 8.14 -22.24
CA TRP A 16 -23.22 8.54 -22.71
C TRP A 16 -23.24 9.03 -24.18
N SER A 17 -23.95 8.32 -25.05
CA SER A 17 -24.11 8.75 -26.44
C SER A 17 -24.86 10.07 -26.57
N ALA A 18 -25.84 10.35 -25.69
CA ALA A 18 -26.52 11.65 -25.66
C ALA A 18 -25.59 12.77 -25.22
N ILE A 19 -24.77 12.54 -24.17
CA ILE A 19 -23.74 13.50 -23.72
C ILE A 19 -22.79 13.82 -24.88
N ARG A 20 -22.26 12.79 -25.59
CA ARG A 20 -21.34 13.00 -26.71
C ARG A 20 -21.98 13.85 -27.82
N ARG A 21 -23.20 13.54 -28.20
CA ARG A 21 -23.91 14.33 -29.22
C ARG A 21 -24.11 15.79 -28.80
N THR A 22 -24.35 16.04 -27.54
CA THR A 22 -24.50 17.41 -27.00
C THR A 22 -23.17 18.15 -27.07
N VAL A 23 -22.08 17.51 -26.72
CA VAL A 23 -20.71 18.07 -26.81
C VAL A 23 -20.33 18.33 -28.25
N ASP A 24 -20.56 17.38 -29.15
CA ASP A 24 -20.26 17.53 -30.59
C ASP A 24 -21.04 18.71 -31.21
N LYS A 25 -22.31 18.91 -30.81
CA LYS A 25 -23.13 20.03 -31.27
C LYS A 25 -22.70 21.39 -30.71
N SER A 26 -22.11 21.44 -29.55
CA SER A 26 -21.72 22.69 -28.88
C SER A 26 -20.45 23.34 -29.44
N ASN A 27 -19.87 22.80 -30.52
CA ASN A 27 -18.61 23.28 -31.14
C ASN A 27 -17.48 23.52 -30.13
N LEU A 28 -17.56 22.90 -28.98
CA LEU A 28 -16.46 22.88 -28.05
C LEU A 28 -15.34 22.09 -28.74
N ARG A 29 -14.38 22.80 -29.32
CA ARG A 29 -13.18 22.28 -30.02
C ARG A 29 -12.33 21.31 -29.21
N TYR A 30 -12.96 20.68 -28.26
CA TYR A 30 -12.29 19.85 -27.28
C TYR A 30 -12.83 18.46 -27.40
N ILE A 31 -12.02 17.59 -27.77
CA ILE A 31 -11.85 16.31 -27.20
C ILE A 31 -12.69 15.20 -27.77
N ASN A 32 -11.94 14.29 -28.21
CA ASN A 32 -12.26 12.89 -28.33
C ASN A 32 -12.75 12.33 -27.00
N LEU A 33 -14.00 12.57 -26.63
CA LEU A 33 -14.64 11.77 -25.59
C LEU A 33 -14.62 10.32 -26.03
N PRO A 34 -14.26 9.37 -25.18
CA PRO A 34 -14.22 7.95 -25.52
C PRO A 34 -15.56 7.50 -26.09
N ASP A 35 -15.53 6.62 -27.09
CA ASP A 35 -16.75 6.10 -27.72
C ASP A 35 -17.63 5.33 -26.77
N ARG A 36 -17.03 4.68 -25.77
CA ARG A 36 -17.72 3.89 -24.77
C ARG A 36 -17.51 4.46 -23.37
N LEU A 37 -18.52 4.35 -22.54
CA LEU A 37 -18.47 4.74 -21.11
C LEU A 37 -17.29 4.10 -20.36
N GLY A 38 -16.95 2.84 -20.67
CA GLY A 38 -15.79 2.15 -20.11
C GLY A 38 -14.46 2.88 -20.32
N GLY A 39 -14.34 3.70 -21.39
CA GLY A 39 -13.17 4.54 -21.62
C GLY A 39 -13.00 5.69 -20.62
N VAL A 40 -14.08 6.09 -19.94
CA VAL A 40 -14.11 7.10 -18.88
C VAL A 40 -14.00 6.47 -17.48
N ASN A 41 -13.92 5.14 -17.40
CA ASN A 41 -13.89 4.44 -16.12
C ASN A 41 -12.82 5.06 -15.17
N PRO A 42 -13.23 5.72 -14.08
CA PRO A 42 -12.29 6.39 -13.17
C PRO A 42 -11.40 5.41 -12.38
N TYR A 43 -11.77 4.13 -12.37
CA TYR A 43 -11.07 3.11 -11.59
C TYR A 43 -9.98 2.36 -12.37
N GLN A 44 -9.79 2.66 -13.66
CA GLN A 44 -8.72 2.05 -14.43
C GLN A 44 -7.44 2.90 -14.42
N ALA A 45 -6.42 2.45 -13.71
CA ALA A 45 -5.09 3.05 -13.71
C ALA A 45 -4.31 2.68 -14.99
N LYS A 46 -4.61 3.32 -16.11
CA LYS A 46 -3.87 3.15 -17.38
C LYS A 46 -2.56 3.94 -17.38
N LYS A 47 -1.66 3.64 -18.34
CA LYS A 47 -0.39 4.36 -18.51
C LYS A 47 -0.58 5.88 -18.65
N SER A 48 -1.58 6.32 -19.37
CA SER A 48 -1.95 7.73 -19.48
C SER A 48 -3.35 7.95 -18.93
N SER A 49 -3.45 8.84 -17.97
CA SER A 49 -4.73 9.29 -17.39
C SER A 49 -5.27 10.55 -18.06
N SER A 50 -4.50 11.17 -18.98
CA SER A 50 -4.82 12.47 -19.52
C SER A 50 -6.19 12.56 -20.21
N LEU A 51 -6.51 11.60 -21.08
CA LEU A 51 -7.80 11.57 -21.77
C LEU A 51 -8.97 11.39 -20.80
N ARG A 52 -8.79 10.54 -19.78
CA ARG A 52 -9.80 10.31 -18.75
C ARG A 52 -10.00 11.53 -17.86
N ILE A 53 -8.92 12.17 -17.44
CA ILE A 53 -8.98 13.40 -16.66
C ILE A 53 -9.71 14.48 -17.44
N LYS A 54 -9.34 14.67 -18.71
CA LYS A 54 -10.03 15.61 -19.60
C LYS A 54 -11.53 15.29 -19.73
N ALA A 55 -11.91 14.03 -19.93
CA ALA A 55 -13.30 13.61 -20.00
C ALA A 55 -14.07 13.93 -18.71
N LEU A 56 -13.47 13.72 -17.55
CA LEU A 56 -14.08 14.06 -16.26
C LEU A 56 -14.24 15.58 -16.08
N GLN A 57 -13.26 16.38 -16.50
CA GLN A 57 -13.38 17.85 -16.53
C GLN A 57 -14.54 18.32 -17.41
N TYR A 58 -14.75 17.67 -18.56
CA TYR A 58 -15.89 17.95 -19.43
C TYR A 58 -17.23 17.61 -18.81
N ILE A 59 -17.31 16.42 -18.21
CA ILE A 59 -18.53 16.02 -17.50
C ILE A 59 -18.86 17.04 -16.39
N SER A 60 -17.84 17.55 -15.70
CA SER A 60 -18.03 18.58 -14.69
C SER A 60 -18.62 19.87 -15.28
N THR A 61 -18.05 20.34 -16.40
CA THR A 61 -18.55 21.53 -17.11
C THR A 61 -19.98 21.33 -17.58
N LEU A 62 -20.29 20.19 -18.20
CA LEU A 62 -21.65 19.88 -18.68
C LEU A 62 -22.68 19.74 -17.55
N SER A 63 -22.26 19.27 -16.40
CA SER A 63 -23.14 19.10 -15.23
C SER A 63 -23.15 20.33 -14.32
N ASN A 64 -22.45 21.38 -14.66
CA ASN A 64 -22.25 22.58 -13.84
C ASN A 64 -21.78 22.23 -12.41
N GLN A 65 -20.89 21.26 -12.30
CA GLN A 65 -20.28 20.82 -11.05
C GLN A 65 -18.81 21.16 -11.01
N GLU A 66 -18.28 21.32 -9.81
CA GLU A 66 -16.84 21.48 -9.62
C GLU A 66 -16.07 20.24 -10.11
N PRO A 67 -14.94 20.41 -10.84
CA PRO A 67 -14.19 19.28 -11.39
C PRO A 67 -13.46 18.46 -10.32
N LEU A 68 -13.02 19.06 -9.21
CA LEU A 68 -12.21 18.41 -8.19
C LEU A 68 -12.90 17.19 -7.54
N PRO A 69 -14.18 17.24 -7.13
CA PRO A 69 -14.88 16.06 -6.59
C PRO A 69 -14.96 14.90 -7.59
N LEU A 70 -15.12 15.19 -8.89
CA LEU A 70 -15.14 14.16 -9.92
C LEU A 70 -13.74 13.59 -10.16
N LEU A 71 -12.71 14.44 -10.17
CA LEU A 71 -11.32 14.00 -10.29
C LEU A 71 -10.86 13.18 -9.09
N ALA A 72 -11.35 13.51 -7.89
CA ALA A 72 -11.09 12.74 -6.67
C ALA A 72 -11.56 11.27 -6.76
N LEU A 73 -12.52 10.97 -7.59
CA LEU A 73 -12.94 9.60 -7.88
C LEU A 73 -11.96 8.84 -8.77
N SER A 74 -11.07 9.54 -9.48
CA SER A 74 -10.13 8.91 -10.42
C SER A 74 -9.00 8.21 -9.70
N ILE A 75 -8.63 7.02 -10.21
CA ILE A 75 -7.39 6.35 -9.87
C ILE A 75 -6.36 6.70 -10.95
N CYS A 76 -5.36 7.48 -10.58
CA CYS A 76 -4.31 7.93 -11.47
C CYS A 76 -3.01 7.17 -11.20
N ARG A 77 -2.27 6.85 -12.26
CA ARG A 77 -0.95 6.27 -12.12
C ARG A 77 0.00 7.31 -11.51
N ASN A 78 0.76 6.91 -10.51
CA ASN A 78 1.82 7.71 -9.93
C ASN A 78 3.14 7.43 -10.67
N ALA A 79 3.96 8.46 -10.88
CA ALA A 79 5.30 8.32 -11.42
C ALA A 79 6.25 7.67 -10.39
N ASN A 80 6.05 7.98 -9.12
CA ASN A 80 6.86 7.44 -8.03
C ASN A 80 6.40 6.02 -7.68
N PRO A 81 7.31 5.05 -7.54
CA PRO A 81 6.95 3.72 -7.08
C PRO A 81 6.47 3.78 -5.62
N TYR A 82 5.63 2.84 -5.22
CA TYR A 82 5.19 2.70 -3.84
C TYR A 82 6.30 2.12 -2.95
N SER A 83 7.00 1.14 -3.49
CA SER A 83 8.20 0.53 -2.92
C SER A 83 9.12 0.10 -4.06
N LEU A 84 10.28 -0.49 -3.74
CA LEU A 84 11.24 -0.97 -4.75
C LEU A 84 10.59 -1.86 -5.82
N ASN A 85 9.63 -2.69 -5.43
CA ASN A 85 9.01 -3.69 -6.29
C ASN A 85 7.51 -3.43 -6.57
N ALA A 86 6.97 -2.29 -6.17
CA ALA A 86 5.56 -2.00 -6.32
C ALA A 86 5.31 -0.63 -6.96
N GLN A 87 4.63 -0.65 -8.10
CA GLN A 87 4.12 0.56 -8.72
C GLN A 87 2.99 1.14 -7.88
N SER A 88 2.82 2.46 -7.90
CA SER A 88 1.78 3.14 -7.16
C SER A 88 0.71 3.76 -8.05
N VAL A 89 -0.44 4.00 -7.44
CA VAL A 89 -1.52 4.83 -7.96
C VAL A 89 -1.91 5.86 -6.92
N ILE A 90 -2.45 6.97 -7.37
CA ILE A 90 -3.00 8.03 -6.50
C ILE A 90 -4.50 8.08 -6.71
N GLN A 91 -5.24 8.15 -5.60
CA GLN A 91 -6.67 8.35 -5.56
C GLN A 91 -7.01 9.33 -4.43
N ASN A 92 -7.56 10.49 -4.78
CA ASN A 92 -7.92 11.53 -3.81
C ASN A 92 -6.80 11.86 -2.82
N GLY A 93 -5.58 12.08 -3.31
CA GLY A 93 -4.39 12.35 -2.49
C GLY A 93 -3.81 11.15 -1.74
N LYS A 94 -4.46 9.98 -1.80
CA LYS A 94 -4.00 8.76 -1.16
C LYS A 94 -3.17 7.93 -2.14
N THR A 95 -2.03 7.46 -1.70
CA THR A 95 -1.16 6.59 -2.49
C THR A 95 -1.43 5.12 -2.12
N LEU A 96 -1.55 4.27 -3.13
CA LEU A 96 -1.84 2.84 -2.96
C LEU A 96 -0.95 2.01 -3.90
N PRO A 97 -0.59 0.78 -3.54
CA PRO A 97 0.03 -0.14 -4.47
C PRO A 97 -0.90 -0.43 -5.66
N ARG A 98 -0.38 -0.34 -6.88
CA ARG A 98 -1.19 -0.58 -8.09
C ARG A 98 -1.81 -1.98 -8.13
N GLN A 99 -1.12 -2.97 -7.61
CA GLN A 99 -1.60 -4.36 -7.54
C GLN A 99 -2.84 -4.53 -6.65
N PHE A 100 -3.13 -3.56 -5.77
CA PHE A 100 -4.32 -3.59 -4.92
C PHE A 100 -5.58 -3.04 -5.63
N VAL A 101 -5.44 -2.51 -6.84
CA VAL A 101 -6.59 -2.08 -7.64
C VAL A 101 -7.14 -3.28 -8.40
N LYS A 102 -8.36 -3.68 -8.09
CA LYS A 102 -9.05 -4.78 -8.76
C LYS A 102 -9.45 -4.38 -10.19
N SER A 103 -9.38 -5.31 -11.11
CA SER A 103 -9.83 -5.11 -12.50
C SER A 103 -11.36 -4.94 -12.57
N THR A 104 -12.08 -5.72 -11.77
CA THR A 104 -13.53 -5.67 -11.61
C THR A 104 -13.87 -5.50 -10.13
N PRO A 105 -14.71 -4.53 -9.76
CA PRO A 105 -15.15 -4.40 -8.38
C PRO A 105 -16.09 -5.55 -8.03
N ARG A 106 -16.00 -6.00 -6.79
CA ARG A 106 -17.00 -6.86 -6.18
C ARG A 106 -18.10 -5.99 -5.60
N ILE A 107 -19.29 -6.53 -5.40
CA ILE A 107 -20.46 -5.78 -4.91
C ILE A 107 -21.02 -6.39 -3.63
N CYS A 108 -21.70 -5.57 -2.84
CA CYS A 108 -22.55 -6.01 -1.75
C CYS A 108 -24.01 -5.85 -2.17
N PRO A 109 -24.80 -6.94 -2.28
CA PRO A 109 -26.22 -6.87 -2.68
C PRO A 109 -27.04 -5.96 -1.76
N ASP A 110 -26.90 -6.10 -0.44
CA ASP A 110 -27.65 -5.28 0.51
C ASP A 110 -27.30 -3.78 0.40
N CYS A 111 -26.05 -3.44 0.12
CA CYS A 111 -25.69 -2.05 -0.17
C CYS A 111 -26.36 -1.53 -1.44
N LEU A 112 -26.54 -2.38 -2.47
CA LEU A 112 -27.21 -2.00 -3.70
C LEU A 112 -28.71 -1.89 -3.53
N SER A 113 -29.34 -2.67 -2.64
CA SER A 113 -30.76 -2.50 -2.30
C SER A 113 -31.04 -1.17 -1.60
N GLU A 114 -30.12 -0.69 -0.75
CA GLU A 114 -30.22 0.63 -0.13
C GLU A 114 -29.99 1.77 -1.13
N SER A 115 -29.06 1.57 -2.06
CA SER A 115 -28.63 2.61 -2.99
C SER A 115 -27.87 2.02 -4.16
N ILE A 116 -28.42 2.17 -5.36
CA ILE A 116 -27.84 1.63 -6.62
C ILE A 116 -26.63 2.44 -7.04
N TYR A 117 -25.49 2.24 -6.39
CA TYR A 117 -24.19 2.78 -6.83
C TYR A 117 -23.01 1.91 -6.36
N ILE A 118 -21.95 1.91 -7.14
CA ILE A 118 -20.71 1.19 -6.84
C ILE A 118 -19.89 2.02 -5.87
N ARG A 119 -19.57 1.46 -4.72
CA ARG A 119 -18.72 2.10 -3.72
C ARG A 119 -17.25 1.96 -4.16
N GLN A 120 -16.51 3.06 -4.10
CA GLN A 120 -15.12 3.09 -4.56
C GLN A 120 -14.23 2.08 -3.81
N ILE A 121 -14.44 1.91 -2.51
CA ILE A 121 -13.66 0.97 -1.70
C ILE A 121 -13.73 -0.48 -2.20
N TRP A 122 -14.80 -0.85 -2.88
CA TRP A 122 -14.95 -2.19 -3.45
C TRP A 122 -13.94 -2.50 -4.56
N SER A 123 -13.33 -1.47 -5.13
CA SER A 123 -12.29 -1.60 -6.16
C SER A 123 -10.90 -1.88 -5.58
N PHE A 124 -10.73 -1.90 -4.26
CA PHE A 124 -9.44 -2.06 -3.64
C PHE A 124 -9.34 -3.37 -2.85
N TRP A 125 -8.22 -4.07 -3.03
CA TRP A 125 -7.85 -5.20 -2.19
C TRP A 125 -7.27 -4.66 -0.85
N PRO A 126 -7.45 -5.31 0.31
CA PRO A 126 -8.19 -6.54 0.54
C PRO A 126 -9.66 -6.31 0.99
N TYR A 127 -10.30 -5.24 0.58
CA TYR A 127 -11.70 -5.02 0.92
C TYR A 127 -12.58 -6.03 0.15
N GLU A 128 -12.78 -7.21 0.77
CA GLU A 128 -13.53 -8.34 0.21
C GLU A 128 -14.84 -8.59 0.96
N HIS A 129 -15.07 -7.88 2.07
CA HIS A 129 -16.21 -8.06 2.95
C HIS A 129 -16.85 -6.71 3.28
N CYS A 130 -18.17 -6.65 3.24
CA CYS A 130 -18.91 -5.44 3.58
C CYS A 130 -18.93 -5.24 5.10
N HIS A 131 -18.22 -4.23 5.61
CA HIS A 131 -18.22 -3.91 7.04
C HIS A 131 -19.62 -3.54 7.57
N LYS A 132 -20.50 -2.95 6.71
CA LYS A 132 -21.86 -2.54 7.07
C LYS A 132 -22.79 -3.75 7.22
N HIS A 133 -22.85 -4.62 6.21
CA HIS A 133 -23.78 -5.75 6.17
C HIS A 133 -23.17 -7.07 6.65
N LYS A 134 -21.86 -7.08 7.00
CA LYS A 134 -21.15 -8.25 7.53
C LYS A 134 -21.20 -9.47 6.61
N LYS A 135 -21.23 -9.21 5.29
CA LYS A 135 -21.31 -10.22 4.23
C LYS A 135 -20.12 -10.11 3.28
N ALA A 136 -19.74 -11.23 2.67
CA ALA A 136 -18.72 -11.24 1.62
C ALA A 136 -19.22 -10.45 0.39
N LEU A 137 -18.32 -9.75 -0.29
CA LEU A 137 -18.61 -9.14 -1.57
C LEU A 137 -18.59 -10.20 -2.67
N ILE A 138 -19.51 -10.08 -3.62
CA ILE A 138 -19.65 -11.02 -4.73
C ILE A 138 -19.21 -10.41 -6.06
N ASN A 139 -18.72 -11.25 -6.96
CA ASN A 139 -18.28 -10.89 -8.29
C ASN A 139 -18.87 -11.79 -9.39
N VAL A 140 -19.72 -12.74 -9.01
CA VAL A 140 -20.37 -13.68 -9.92
C VAL A 140 -21.87 -13.61 -9.68
N CYS A 141 -22.65 -13.54 -10.74
CA CYS A 141 -24.10 -13.61 -10.72
C CYS A 141 -24.59 -15.05 -10.45
N SER A 142 -25.83 -15.24 -10.03
CA SER A 142 -26.44 -16.56 -9.86
C SER A 142 -26.50 -17.38 -11.15
N CYS A 143 -26.44 -16.74 -12.32
CA CYS A 143 -26.33 -17.45 -13.60
C CYS A 143 -24.92 -17.91 -13.97
N GLY A 144 -23.91 -17.66 -13.12
CA GLY A 144 -22.51 -18.03 -13.36
C GLY A 144 -21.66 -16.96 -14.04
N GLU A 145 -22.25 -15.92 -14.59
CA GLU A 145 -21.53 -14.85 -15.28
C GLU A 145 -20.87 -13.86 -14.29
N TYR A 146 -19.72 -13.35 -14.71
CA TYR A 146 -19.04 -12.31 -13.92
C TYR A 146 -19.80 -11.00 -13.94
N ILE A 147 -19.90 -10.36 -12.78
CA ILE A 147 -20.54 -9.05 -12.63
C ILE A 147 -19.67 -7.98 -13.28
N SER A 148 -20.18 -7.35 -14.33
CA SER A 148 -19.51 -6.28 -15.07
C SER A 148 -20.27 -4.95 -14.90
N VAL A 149 -20.05 -4.29 -13.79
CA VAL A 149 -20.73 -3.03 -13.44
C VAL A 149 -20.42 -1.85 -14.37
N TYR A 150 -19.43 -1.98 -15.26
CA TYR A 150 -19.03 -0.92 -16.19
C TYR A 150 -19.52 -1.16 -17.63
N GLU A 151 -19.81 -2.40 -17.96
CA GLU A 151 -20.20 -2.82 -19.31
C GLU A 151 -21.68 -3.16 -19.41
N ASP A 152 -22.32 -3.38 -18.27
CA ASP A 152 -23.74 -3.74 -18.20
C ASP A 152 -24.62 -2.63 -18.76
N PRO A 153 -25.51 -2.98 -19.71
CA PRO A 153 -26.39 -2.00 -20.33
C PRO A 153 -27.47 -1.50 -19.38
N ILE A 154 -27.80 -2.29 -18.34
CA ILE A 154 -28.79 -1.96 -17.32
C ILE A 154 -28.07 -1.74 -16.00
N ILE A 155 -28.39 -0.64 -15.32
CA ILE A 155 -27.75 -0.30 -14.04
C ILE A 155 -28.23 -1.24 -12.95
N GLY A 156 -27.28 -1.96 -12.33
CA GLY A 156 -27.57 -2.80 -11.18
C GLY A 156 -28.21 -4.17 -11.48
N SER A 157 -28.21 -4.61 -12.74
CA SER A 157 -28.74 -5.92 -13.14
C SER A 157 -27.77 -6.66 -14.06
N CYS A 158 -27.82 -7.99 -14.02
CA CYS A 158 -27.04 -8.85 -14.89
C CYS A 158 -27.54 -8.74 -16.33
N GLN A 159 -26.62 -8.56 -17.29
CA GLN A 159 -26.99 -8.46 -18.71
C GLN A 159 -27.43 -9.80 -19.32
N HIS A 160 -27.10 -10.93 -18.70
CA HIS A 160 -27.42 -12.27 -19.21
C HIS A 160 -28.79 -12.76 -18.72
N CYS A 161 -29.04 -12.68 -17.42
CA CYS A 161 -30.28 -13.22 -16.83
C CYS A 161 -31.23 -12.13 -16.32
N ASN A 162 -30.88 -10.86 -16.42
CA ASN A 162 -31.65 -9.68 -15.97
C ASN A 162 -31.97 -9.64 -14.47
N ILE A 163 -31.40 -10.54 -13.66
CA ILE A 163 -31.58 -10.52 -12.20
C ILE A 163 -30.92 -9.26 -11.65
N SER A 164 -31.61 -8.58 -10.74
CA SER A 164 -31.05 -7.43 -10.01
C SER A 164 -29.92 -7.87 -9.12
N TYR A 165 -28.81 -7.14 -9.13
CA TYR A 165 -27.68 -7.43 -8.25
C TYR A 165 -28.02 -7.26 -6.76
N SER A 166 -29.07 -6.52 -6.43
CA SER A 166 -29.58 -6.40 -5.06
C SER A 166 -30.31 -7.67 -4.56
N GLU A 167 -30.73 -8.55 -5.48
CA GLU A 167 -31.42 -9.80 -5.15
C GLU A 167 -30.44 -10.98 -4.96
N LEU A 168 -29.16 -10.77 -5.27
CA LEU A 168 -28.17 -11.82 -5.16
C LEU A 168 -27.88 -12.16 -3.68
N ILE A 169 -27.66 -13.44 -3.42
CA ILE A 169 -27.35 -13.93 -2.08
C ILE A 169 -25.84 -13.88 -1.84
N SER A 170 -25.46 -13.35 -0.70
CA SER A 170 -24.08 -13.29 -0.24
C SER A 170 -23.93 -13.98 1.11
N VAL A 171 -22.81 -14.67 1.31
CA VAL A 171 -22.52 -15.40 2.55
C VAL A 171 -22.01 -14.46 3.66
N GLY A 172 -22.23 -14.86 4.92
CA GLY A 172 -21.71 -14.14 6.07
C GLY A 172 -20.17 -14.14 6.10
N SER A 173 -19.58 -13.09 6.63
CA SER A 173 -18.14 -12.90 6.74
C SER A 173 -17.60 -13.39 8.07
N LYS A 174 -16.34 -13.85 8.08
CA LYS A 174 -15.62 -14.13 9.32
C LYS A 174 -15.23 -12.84 10.06
N LYS A 175 -15.06 -12.95 11.37
CA LYS A 175 -14.75 -11.81 12.25
C LYS A 175 -13.51 -11.02 11.79
N HIS A 176 -12.41 -11.71 11.48
CA HIS A 176 -11.14 -11.08 11.12
C HIS A 176 -11.20 -10.35 9.76
N ASP A 177 -11.94 -10.89 8.79
CA ASP A 177 -12.20 -10.22 7.51
C ASP A 177 -12.96 -8.91 7.71
N LEU A 178 -13.92 -8.89 8.63
CA LEU A 178 -14.66 -7.68 8.98
C LEU A 178 -13.80 -6.65 9.69
N ILE A 179 -12.86 -7.09 10.56
CA ILE A 179 -11.89 -6.19 11.20
C ILE A 179 -11.03 -5.50 10.16
N VAL A 180 -10.46 -6.24 9.21
CA VAL A 180 -9.64 -5.66 8.12
C VAL A 180 -10.48 -4.70 7.26
N SER A 181 -11.68 -5.11 6.86
CA SER A 181 -12.56 -4.27 6.05
C SER A 181 -13.00 -2.99 6.79
N GLY A 182 -13.32 -3.11 8.08
CA GLY A 182 -13.65 -1.98 8.93
C GLY A 182 -12.47 -1.03 9.13
N TRP A 183 -11.29 -1.58 9.36
CA TRP A 183 -10.05 -0.78 9.47
C TRP A 183 -9.76 0.03 8.21
N LEU A 184 -9.95 -0.55 7.03
CA LEU A 184 -9.75 0.15 5.76
C LEU A 184 -10.69 1.34 5.55
N VAL A 185 -11.84 1.38 6.20
CA VAL A 185 -12.82 2.46 6.08
C VAL A 185 -12.91 3.35 7.32
N ASP A 186 -11.94 3.24 8.24
CA ASP A 186 -11.90 3.99 9.50
C ASP A 186 -13.13 3.78 10.39
N SER A 187 -13.70 2.56 10.42
CA SER A 187 -14.77 2.23 11.35
C SER A 187 -14.27 2.17 12.81
N GLU A 188 -15.10 2.56 13.76
CA GLU A 188 -14.73 2.95 15.13
C GLU A 188 -14.08 1.87 16.02
N HIS A 189 -14.07 0.62 15.66
CA HIS A 189 -13.61 -0.46 16.56
C HIS A 189 -12.62 -1.39 15.90
N THR A 190 -11.41 -0.90 15.64
CA THR A 190 -10.33 -1.77 15.15
C THR A 190 -9.19 -1.91 16.16
N CYS A 191 -8.75 -3.14 16.40
CA CYS A 191 -7.54 -3.44 17.16
C CYS A 191 -6.25 -3.26 16.34
N LEU A 192 -6.38 -2.77 15.10
CA LEU A 192 -5.26 -2.55 14.17
C LEU A 192 -4.68 -1.14 14.33
N PRO A 193 -3.43 -0.90 13.91
CA PRO A 193 -2.76 0.39 14.06
C PRO A 193 -3.55 1.56 13.45
N LYS A 194 -3.66 2.65 14.19
CA LYS A 194 -4.28 3.90 13.72
C LYS A 194 -3.28 4.67 12.87
N VAL A 195 -3.34 4.47 11.57
CA VAL A 195 -2.45 5.11 10.60
C VAL A 195 -3.27 5.67 9.43
N SER A 196 -2.66 6.54 8.62
CA SER A 196 -3.35 7.09 7.44
C SER A 196 -3.74 5.99 6.45
N GLN A 197 -4.69 6.29 5.58
CA GLN A 197 -5.16 5.33 4.57
C GLN A 197 -4.03 4.79 3.68
N SER A 198 -3.09 5.65 3.28
CA SER A 198 -1.92 5.24 2.51
C SER A 198 -1.04 4.25 3.30
N HIS A 199 -0.85 4.52 4.59
CA HIS A 199 -0.05 3.64 5.46
C HIS A 199 -0.75 2.31 5.76
N LYS A 200 -2.08 2.25 5.79
CA LYS A 200 -2.82 0.99 5.89
C LYS A 200 -2.48 0.05 4.72
N TYR A 201 -2.51 0.57 3.50
CA TYR A 201 -2.09 -0.18 2.33
C TYR A 201 -0.58 -0.49 2.35
N GLY A 202 0.21 0.39 2.92
CA GLY A 202 1.63 0.17 3.17
C GLY A 202 1.89 -1.01 4.11
N LEU A 203 1.17 -1.10 5.23
CA LEU A 203 1.27 -2.22 6.17
C LEU A 203 0.84 -3.54 5.55
N LEU A 204 -0.22 -3.55 4.75
CA LEU A 204 -0.65 -4.73 4.02
C LEU A 204 0.42 -5.20 3.02
N LEU A 205 1.02 -4.28 2.27
CA LEU A 205 2.08 -4.63 1.33
C LEU A 205 3.34 -5.11 2.07
N TRP A 206 3.70 -4.45 3.17
CA TRP A 206 4.82 -4.85 4.02
C TRP A 206 4.60 -6.28 4.56
N TRP A 207 3.41 -6.58 5.06
CA TRP A 207 3.05 -7.91 5.54
C TRP A 207 3.21 -8.99 4.48
N LEU A 208 2.68 -8.74 3.28
CA LEU A 208 2.82 -9.68 2.16
C LEU A 208 4.31 -9.91 1.80
N GLN A 209 5.11 -8.85 1.77
CA GLN A 209 6.53 -8.96 1.46
C GLN A 209 7.32 -9.66 2.57
N LEU A 210 7.00 -9.40 3.84
CA LEU A 210 7.62 -10.02 5.00
C LEU A 210 7.45 -11.55 4.99
N HIS A 211 6.24 -11.99 4.66
CA HIS A 211 5.87 -13.41 4.62
C HIS A 211 6.01 -14.06 3.24
N LYS A 212 6.44 -13.29 2.23
CA LYS A 212 6.57 -13.73 0.83
C LYS A 212 5.26 -14.31 0.27
N LEU A 213 4.15 -13.65 0.56
CA LEU A 213 2.80 -14.04 0.17
C LEU A 213 2.32 -13.29 -1.07
N ASP A 214 1.55 -13.98 -1.88
CA ASP A 214 0.72 -13.36 -2.92
C ASP A 214 -0.61 -12.85 -2.34
N LEU A 215 -1.31 -12.00 -3.09
CA LEU A 215 -2.62 -11.45 -2.67
C LEU A 215 -3.65 -12.53 -2.35
N SER A 216 -3.62 -13.65 -3.06
CA SER A 216 -4.53 -14.79 -2.88
C SER A 216 -4.23 -15.61 -1.62
N ALA A 217 -3.01 -15.55 -1.12
CA ALA A 217 -2.56 -16.27 0.09
C ALA A 217 -2.72 -15.43 1.37
N PHE A 218 -3.27 -14.23 1.28
CA PHE A 218 -3.48 -13.36 2.44
C PHE A 218 -4.49 -13.98 3.41
N ASN A 219 -4.08 -14.08 4.67
CA ASN A 219 -4.91 -14.54 5.77
C ASN A 219 -5.21 -13.38 6.72
N ALA A 220 -6.47 -12.92 6.75
CA ALA A 220 -6.91 -11.82 7.59
C ALA A 220 -6.76 -12.12 9.09
N GLU A 221 -6.91 -13.38 9.50
CA GLU A 221 -6.78 -13.79 10.91
C GLU A 221 -5.33 -13.63 11.39
N GLU A 222 -4.36 -14.14 10.64
CA GLU A 222 -2.94 -14.01 10.98
C GLU A 222 -2.50 -12.54 11.01
N PHE A 223 -2.93 -11.75 10.02
CA PHE A 223 -2.67 -10.32 9.98
C PHE A 223 -3.23 -9.58 11.20
N VAL A 224 -4.49 -9.83 11.54
CA VAL A 224 -5.14 -9.21 12.70
C VAL A 224 -4.48 -9.62 13.99
N LEU A 225 -4.18 -10.91 14.20
CA LEU A 225 -3.52 -11.41 15.40
C LEU A 225 -2.13 -10.81 15.59
N PHE A 226 -1.38 -10.63 14.50
CA PHE A 226 -0.06 -10.01 14.55
C PHE A 226 -0.13 -8.55 14.99
N PHE A 227 -0.97 -7.74 14.33
CA PHE A 227 -1.05 -6.30 14.59
C PHE A 227 -1.88 -5.94 15.82
N SER A 228 -2.83 -6.76 16.27
CA SER A 228 -3.55 -6.53 17.53
C SER A 228 -2.63 -6.60 18.75
N ASN A 229 -1.52 -7.33 18.64
CA ASN A 229 -0.48 -7.44 19.66
C ASN A 229 0.75 -6.57 19.34
N TRP A 230 0.60 -5.55 18.51
CA TRP A 230 1.69 -4.64 18.15
C TRP A 230 2.15 -3.80 19.36
N PRO A 231 3.47 -3.62 19.59
CA PRO A 231 4.59 -4.16 18.82
C PRO A 231 5.05 -5.56 19.26
N LYS A 232 4.52 -6.11 20.36
CA LYS A 232 4.95 -7.40 20.96
C LYS A 232 4.91 -8.56 19.98
N GLY A 233 3.92 -8.59 19.09
CA GLY A 233 3.81 -9.61 18.04
C GLY A 233 5.00 -9.58 17.09
N PHE A 234 5.45 -8.38 16.74
CA PHE A 234 6.59 -8.17 15.87
C PHE A 234 7.92 -8.52 16.56
N HIS A 235 8.12 -8.08 17.82
CA HIS A 235 9.30 -8.46 18.59
C HIS A 235 9.42 -9.99 18.74
N ARG A 236 8.32 -10.67 18.99
CA ARG A 236 8.28 -12.15 19.00
C ARG A 236 8.65 -12.77 17.65
N TYR A 237 8.22 -12.16 16.54
CA TYR A 237 8.63 -12.59 15.21
C TYR A 237 10.14 -12.44 15.00
N LEU A 238 10.73 -11.32 15.42
CA LEU A 238 12.18 -11.10 15.34
C LEU A 238 12.95 -12.10 16.21
N ALA A 239 12.50 -12.33 17.46
CA ALA A 239 13.09 -13.32 18.35
C ALA A 239 13.08 -14.72 17.72
N LYS A 240 11.96 -15.16 17.17
CA LYS A 240 11.88 -16.48 16.49
C LYS A 240 12.82 -16.57 15.28
N LYS A 241 13.03 -15.47 14.53
CA LYS A 241 14.00 -15.46 13.42
C LYS A 241 15.41 -15.63 13.93
N TRP A 242 15.74 -14.96 15.02
CA TRP A 242 17.04 -15.08 15.68
C TRP A 242 17.27 -16.49 16.23
N GLU A 243 16.34 -17.02 17.03
CA GLU A 243 16.40 -18.38 17.58
C GLU A 243 16.57 -19.43 16.48
N HIS A 244 15.80 -19.32 15.40
CA HIS A 244 15.91 -20.22 14.26
C HIS A 244 17.29 -20.15 13.60
N PHE A 245 17.86 -18.95 13.47
CA PHE A 245 19.22 -18.82 12.93
C PHE A 245 20.26 -19.44 13.85
N ILE A 246 20.17 -19.26 15.16
CA ILE A 246 21.09 -19.87 16.14
C ILE A 246 21.02 -21.40 16.09
N GLU A 247 19.82 -21.96 15.95
CA GLU A 247 19.61 -23.42 15.96
C GLU A 247 19.96 -24.09 14.62
N PHE A 248 19.63 -23.45 13.51
CA PHE A 248 19.73 -24.06 12.17
C PHE A 248 20.63 -23.30 11.19
N GLY A 249 21.26 -22.23 11.62
CA GLY A 249 22.14 -21.43 10.76
C GLY A 249 23.37 -22.20 10.29
N THR A 250 23.72 -22.02 9.04
CA THR A 250 24.88 -22.69 8.42
C THR A 250 26.19 -21.91 8.60
N LYS A 251 26.11 -20.67 9.10
CA LYS A 251 27.26 -19.78 9.29
C LYS A 251 27.43 -19.45 10.78
N PRO A 252 28.68 -19.31 11.27
CA PRO A 252 28.91 -18.74 12.58
C PRO A 252 28.46 -17.27 12.62
N ILE A 253 28.07 -16.80 13.80
CA ILE A 253 27.47 -15.46 14.00
C ILE A 253 28.39 -14.36 13.48
N GLU A 254 29.71 -14.47 13.71
CA GLU A 254 30.71 -13.47 13.31
C GLU A 254 30.84 -13.32 11.79
N GLN A 255 30.36 -14.30 11.04
CA GLN A 255 30.33 -14.30 9.56
C GLN A 255 28.95 -14.07 9.00
N ALA A 256 27.91 -14.01 9.85
CA ALA A 256 26.54 -13.83 9.42
C ALA A 256 26.24 -12.36 9.06
N ASN A 257 25.41 -12.21 8.05
CA ASN A 257 24.87 -10.92 7.67
C ASN A 257 23.47 -10.74 8.28
N PHE A 258 23.03 -9.50 8.45
CA PHE A 258 21.66 -9.19 8.86
C PHE A 258 20.63 -9.92 8.00
N LYS A 259 20.88 -9.97 6.69
CA LYS A 259 20.02 -10.66 5.73
C LYS A 259 19.93 -12.17 5.93
N ASP A 260 20.97 -12.82 6.43
CA ASP A 260 20.97 -14.27 6.71
C ASP A 260 19.98 -14.60 7.83
N VAL A 261 19.79 -13.70 8.79
CA VAL A 261 18.88 -13.83 9.94
C VAL A 261 17.48 -13.31 9.63
N PHE A 262 17.39 -12.05 9.24
CA PHE A 262 16.13 -11.31 9.14
C PHE A 262 15.64 -11.14 7.70
N GLY A 263 16.37 -11.68 6.72
CA GLY A 263 16.04 -11.53 5.30
C GLY A 263 16.11 -10.08 4.85
N ASN A 264 15.18 -9.67 4.00
CA ASN A 264 15.13 -8.32 3.47
C ASN A 264 14.37 -7.33 4.38
N LEU A 265 14.27 -7.61 5.68
CA LEU A 265 13.46 -6.83 6.61
C LEU A 265 13.71 -5.32 6.53
N LEU A 266 14.98 -4.88 6.59
CA LEU A 266 15.33 -3.46 6.50
C LEU A 266 14.92 -2.86 5.15
N LEU A 267 15.19 -3.56 4.04
CA LEU A 267 14.87 -3.08 2.70
C LEU A 267 13.37 -2.89 2.48
N ILE A 268 12.54 -3.81 2.95
CA ILE A 268 11.09 -3.67 2.84
C ILE A 268 10.55 -2.61 3.81
N SER A 269 11.15 -2.47 5.01
CA SER A 269 10.70 -1.52 6.02
C SER A 269 11.14 -0.09 5.75
N ALA A 270 12.15 0.14 4.92
CA ALA A 270 12.65 1.48 4.55
C ALA A 270 11.59 2.38 3.90
N LYS A 271 10.68 1.77 3.14
CA LYS A 271 9.65 2.50 2.36
C LYS A 271 8.23 2.14 2.76
N LEU A 272 8.05 1.15 3.62
CA LEU A 272 6.76 0.64 4.04
C LEU A 272 6.67 0.63 5.57
N PRO A 273 5.57 1.03 6.14
CA PRO A 273 4.36 1.58 5.53
C PRO A 273 4.53 2.98 4.95
N SER A 274 5.60 3.69 5.27
CA SER A 274 5.93 5.01 4.77
C SER A 274 7.42 5.14 4.52
N SER A 275 7.81 5.93 3.52
CA SER A 275 9.20 6.33 3.29
C SER A 275 9.67 7.42 4.26
N ARG A 276 8.75 8.09 4.99
CA ARG A 276 9.09 9.05 6.02
C ARG A 276 9.31 8.32 7.34
N PHE A 277 10.50 8.46 7.92
CA PHE A 277 10.85 7.78 9.15
C PHE A 277 9.87 8.08 10.30
N SER A 278 9.47 9.32 10.48
CA SER A 278 8.53 9.75 11.53
C SER A 278 7.13 9.13 11.41
N GLU A 279 6.76 8.67 10.23
CA GLU A 279 5.47 8.03 9.95
C GLU A 279 5.59 6.50 9.82
N ASN A 280 6.82 5.97 9.82
CA ASN A 280 7.10 4.54 9.69
C ASN A 280 7.04 3.88 11.06
N ILE A 281 6.02 3.08 11.29
CA ILE A 281 5.82 2.40 12.60
C ILE A 281 6.67 1.13 12.75
N ILE A 282 7.35 0.67 11.71
CA ILE A 282 8.12 -0.58 11.71
C ILE A 282 9.56 -0.35 12.13
N LEU A 283 10.23 0.64 11.52
CA LEU A 283 11.64 0.90 11.79
C LEU A 283 11.93 1.22 13.26
N PRO A 284 11.15 2.08 13.97
CA PRO A 284 11.36 2.32 15.39
C PRO A 284 11.27 1.04 16.23
N GLU A 285 10.41 0.10 15.85
CA GLU A 285 10.26 -1.16 16.60
C GLU A 285 11.40 -2.14 16.32
N ILE A 286 12.05 -2.08 15.16
CA ILE A 286 13.30 -2.81 14.91
C ILE A 286 14.38 -2.29 15.88
N PHE A 287 14.51 -0.98 16.02
CA PHE A 287 15.47 -0.38 16.96
C PHE A 287 15.14 -0.70 18.41
N SER A 288 13.87 -0.59 18.81
CA SER A 288 13.43 -0.94 20.15
C SER A 288 13.80 -2.37 20.51
N TYR A 289 13.52 -3.30 19.58
CA TYR A 289 13.88 -4.72 19.76
C TYR A 289 15.39 -4.91 20.00
N PHE A 290 16.25 -4.29 19.19
CA PHE A 290 17.69 -4.41 19.37
C PHE A 290 18.15 -3.74 20.66
N ASN A 291 17.64 -2.55 21.00
CA ASN A 291 17.97 -1.86 22.23
C ASN A 291 17.66 -2.69 23.48
N ASP A 292 16.47 -3.30 23.54
CA ASP A 292 16.04 -4.12 24.65
C ASP A 292 16.92 -5.37 24.82
N ASN A 293 17.38 -5.95 23.70
CA ASN A 293 18.27 -7.10 23.72
C ASN A 293 19.72 -6.73 24.12
N VAL A 294 20.23 -5.58 23.68
CA VAL A 294 21.53 -5.07 24.11
C VAL A 294 21.56 -4.84 25.62
N LEU A 295 20.52 -4.21 26.16
CA LEU A 295 20.39 -3.98 27.61
C LEU A 295 20.29 -5.28 28.42
N SER A 296 19.83 -6.36 27.80
CA SER A 296 19.73 -7.70 28.40
C SER A 296 21.00 -8.54 28.28
N ASN A 297 22.13 -7.94 27.90
CA ASN A 297 23.43 -8.61 27.66
C ASN A 297 23.45 -9.67 26.53
N ASN A 298 22.49 -9.66 25.64
CA ASN A 298 22.50 -10.49 24.45
C ASN A 298 23.07 -9.69 23.27
N ASN A 299 24.41 -9.64 23.21
CA ASN A 299 25.11 -8.76 22.25
C ASN A 299 25.51 -9.45 20.94
N ASP A 300 25.21 -10.74 20.79
CA ASP A 300 25.69 -11.53 19.64
C ASP A 300 25.22 -10.99 18.30
N PHE A 301 23.99 -10.42 18.23
CA PHE A 301 23.51 -9.83 16.99
C PHE A 301 24.20 -8.53 16.59
N LEU A 302 24.94 -7.86 17.51
CA LEU A 302 25.71 -6.66 17.19
C LEU A 302 26.87 -6.94 16.21
N SER A 303 27.34 -8.19 16.16
CA SER A 303 28.38 -8.65 15.22
C SER A 303 27.85 -8.93 13.82
N LEU A 304 26.51 -8.92 13.62
CA LEU A 304 25.91 -9.12 12.30
C LEU A 304 26.38 -8.05 11.33
N LYS A 305 26.80 -8.50 10.15
CA LYS A 305 27.28 -7.58 9.12
C LYS A 305 26.13 -7.03 8.28
N ILE A 306 26.21 -5.75 7.95
CA ILE A 306 25.26 -5.05 7.09
C ILE A 306 25.99 -4.34 5.96
N ASN A 307 25.26 -4.11 4.87
CA ASN A 307 25.78 -3.40 3.71
C ASN A 307 25.45 -1.89 3.78
N SER A 308 25.99 -1.11 2.85
CA SER A 308 25.80 0.35 2.84
C SER A 308 24.35 0.79 2.69
N ILE A 309 23.52 0.02 2.00
CA ILE A 309 22.08 0.34 1.82
C ILE A 309 21.35 0.10 3.14
N GLU A 310 21.60 -1.02 3.79
CA GLU A 310 21.01 -1.36 5.10
C GLU A 310 21.46 -0.35 6.17
N ALA A 311 22.74 0.05 6.14
CA ALA A 311 23.30 1.09 7.00
C ALA A 311 22.60 2.45 6.80
N ALA A 312 22.41 2.85 5.54
CA ALA A 312 21.69 4.09 5.20
C ALA A 312 20.22 4.07 5.70
N ILE A 313 19.55 2.92 5.63
CA ILE A 313 18.19 2.74 6.17
C ILE A 313 18.18 2.90 7.68
N LEU A 314 19.11 2.23 8.38
CA LEU A 314 19.21 2.27 9.83
C LEU A 314 19.48 3.69 10.34
N LEU A 315 20.40 4.41 9.71
CA LEU A 315 20.73 5.79 10.09
C LEU A 315 19.79 6.84 9.47
N ASN A 316 18.77 6.42 8.73
CA ASN A 316 17.84 7.30 8.00
C ASN A 316 18.56 8.35 7.14
N THR A 317 19.56 7.91 6.41
CA THR A 317 20.45 8.77 5.62
C THR A 317 20.64 8.22 4.20
N SER A 318 21.53 8.84 3.42
CA SER A 318 21.89 8.36 2.09
C SER A 318 23.16 7.50 2.11
N THR A 319 23.37 6.72 1.07
CA THR A 319 24.58 5.92 0.90
C THR A 319 25.85 6.78 0.73
N GLU A 320 25.70 8.00 0.22
CA GLU A 320 26.76 8.98 0.12
C GLU A 320 27.19 9.47 1.50
N GLN A 321 26.25 9.66 2.41
CA GLN A 321 26.54 10.02 3.80
C GLN A 321 27.23 8.87 4.54
N ILE A 322 26.82 7.61 4.29
CA ILE A 322 27.56 6.45 4.82
C ILE A 322 29.03 6.48 4.37
N ALA A 323 29.26 6.73 3.09
CA ALA A 323 30.63 6.87 2.58
C ALA A 323 31.41 8.02 3.25
N SER A 324 30.74 9.14 3.52
CA SER A 324 31.35 10.26 4.27
C SER A 324 31.70 9.88 5.71
N LEU A 325 30.83 9.18 6.43
CA LEU A 325 31.10 8.71 7.80
C LEU A 325 32.32 7.77 7.84
N VAL A 326 32.45 6.90 6.83
CA VAL A 326 33.61 6.03 6.69
C VAL A 326 34.90 6.85 6.45
N ASN A 327 34.86 7.83 5.53
CA ASN A 327 36.01 8.68 5.22
C ASN A 327 36.46 9.56 6.42
N LEU A 328 35.51 9.98 7.26
CA LEU A 328 35.78 10.73 8.49
C LEU A 328 36.24 9.85 9.66
N GLY A 329 36.20 8.53 9.49
CA GLY A 329 36.56 7.58 10.54
C GLY A 329 35.53 7.41 11.64
N GLU A 330 34.33 7.97 11.45
CA GLU A 330 33.19 7.86 12.39
C GLU A 330 32.49 6.50 12.28
N LEU A 331 32.51 5.88 11.10
CA LEU A 331 32.00 4.54 10.86
C LEU A 331 33.13 3.61 10.44
N ARG A 332 33.38 2.55 11.21
CA ARG A 332 34.42 1.56 10.91
C ARG A 332 33.91 0.59 9.83
N SER A 333 34.81 0.30 8.89
CA SER A 333 34.60 -0.76 7.91
C SER A 333 35.39 -2.01 8.31
N THR A 334 34.72 -3.16 8.28
CA THR A 334 35.37 -4.48 8.49
C THR A 334 36.15 -4.95 7.27
N VAL A 335 35.99 -4.27 6.14
CA VAL A 335 36.64 -4.55 4.87
C VAL A 335 37.59 -3.40 4.53
N ARG A 336 38.78 -3.74 4.04
CA ARG A 336 39.76 -2.72 3.63
C ARG A 336 39.26 -2.00 2.37
N ILE A 337 38.90 -0.74 2.51
CA ILE A 337 38.53 0.16 1.41
C ILE A 337 39.80 0.89 0.99
N LYS A 338 40.20 0.81 -0.29
CA LYS A 338 41.33 1.58 -0.80
C LYS A 338 40.90 3.03 -1.04
N SER A 339 41.81 3.96 -0.76
CA SER A 339 41.57 5.38 -1.05
C SER A 339 41.25 5.57 -2.52
N GLY A 340 40.08 6.20 -2.80
CA GLY A 340 39.59 6.45 -4.16
C GLY A 340 38.72 5.33 -4.76
N GLU A 341 38.55 4.19 -4.08
CA GLU A 341 37.54 3.19 -4.48
C GLU A 341 36.16 3.60 -4.03
N LEU A 342 35.15 3.43 -4.93
CA LEU A 342 33.76 3.61 -4.58
C LEU A 342 33.30 2.47 -3.65
N LEU A 343 32.59 2.85 -2.61
CA LEU A 343 31.99 1.88 -1.69
C LEU A 343 31.02 0.96 -2.44
N ASN A 344 31.26 -0.35 -2.39
CA ASN A 344 30.31 -1.30 -2.99
C ASN A 344 29.05 -1.38 -2.11
N LEU A 345 27.94 -0.88 -2.64
CA LEU A 345 26.66 -0.76 -1.91
C LEU A 345 26.13 -2.08 -1.37
N ASN A 346 26.46 -3.20 -2.02
CA ASN A 346 25.99 -4.54 -1.66
C ASN A 346 27.00 -5.32 -0.80
N GLN A 347 28.18 -4.76 -0.54
CA GLN A 347 29.18 -5.41 0.29
C GLN A 347 28.85 -5.25 1.76
N TYR A 348 28.83 -6.34 2.50
CA TYR A 348 28.63 -6.38 3.95
C TYR A 348 29.93 -5.96 4.66
N ALA A 349 30.04 -4.66 4.87
CA ALA A 349 31.29 -4.02 5.32
C ALA A 349 31.18 -3.39 6.72
N PHE A 350 30.02 -3.38 7.34
CA PHE A 350 29.79 -2.74 8.63
C PHE A 350 29.21 -3.73 9.63
N GLU A 351 29.50 -3.55 10.90
CA GLU A 351 28.84 -4.26 11.98
C GLU A 351 27.61 -3.51 12.45
N LEU A 352 26.54 -4.24 12.74
CA LEU A 352 25.29 -3.67 13.23
C LEU A 352 25.51 -2.85 14.52
N GLY A 353 26.45 -3.31 15.37
CA GLY A 353 26.79 -2.64 16.61
C GLY A 353 27.33 -1.22 16.43
N ASP A 354 28.26 -1.01 15.49
CA ASP A 354 28.82 0.33 15.22
C ASP A 354 27.72 1.30 14.76
N LEU A 355 26.80 0.84 13.92
CA LEU A 355 25.68 1.65 13.45
C LEU A 355 24.65 1.91 14.53
N PHE A 356 24.40 0.93 15.40
CA PHE A 356 23.48 1.07 16.51
C PHE A 356 24.01 2.12 17.51
N PHE A 357 25.30 2.16 17.80
CA PHE A 357 25.90 3.20 18.63
C PHE A 357 25.82 4.59 17.99
N LEU A 358 26.07 4.71 16.69
CA LEU A 358 25.91 5.98 15.98
C LEU A 358 24.46 6.45 16.01
N TRP A 359 23.51 5.53 15.81
CA TRP A 359 22.09 5.83 15.91
C TRP A 359 21.70 6.32 17.31
N GLN A 360 22.13 5.64 18.38
CA GLN A 360 21.85 6.07 19.75
C GLN A 360 22.45 7.44 20.06
N ALA A 361 23.70 7.69 19.65
CA ALA A 361 24.35 8.98 19.84
C ALA A 361 23.60 10.11 19.13
N GLY A 362 23.14 9.90 17.90
CA GLY A 362 22.32 10.86 17.15
C GLY A 362 20.94 11.08 17.76
N PHE A 363 20.32 10.04 18.25
CA PHE A 363 18.95 10.10 18.82
C PHE A 363 18.92 10.72 20.22
N GLN A 364 19.92 10.47 21.04
CA GLN A 364 19.97 11.04 22.40
C GLN A 364 20.28 12.54 22.39
N THR A 365 20.98 13.03 21.37
CA THR A 365 21.30 14.45 21.28
C THR A 365 20.17 15.29 20.71
N GLU A 366 19.27 14.75 19.88
CA GLU A 366 18.30 15.57 19.14
C GLU A 366 17.03 14.82 18.74
N TYR A 367 16.12 14.59 19.66
CA TYR A 367 14.73 14.24 19.30
C TYR A 367 14.06 15.33 18.43
N SER A 368 14.66 16.52 18.38
CA SER A 368 14.22 17.69 17.60
C SER A 368 14.97 17.90 16.28
N ASN A 369 16.09 17.22 16.01
CA ASN A 369 17.01 17.57 14.92
C ASN A 369 17.45 16.41 14.04
N LEU A 370 16.54 15.47 13.73
CA LEU A 370 16.72 14.55 12.58
C LEU A 370 16.94 15.32 11.27
N SER A 371 16.54 16.60 11.21
CA SER A 371 16.87 17.53 10.13
C SER A 371 18.32 18.00 10.14
N ILE A 372 19.03 17.94 11.24
CA ILE A 372 20.41 18.49 11.34
C ILE A 372 21.45 17.51 10.80
N LEU A 373 21.28 16.19 10.96
CA LEU A 373 22.13 15.22 10.24
C LEU A 373 21.95 15.33 8.72
N THR A 374 20.78 15.75 8.25
CA THR A 374 20.52 16.01 6.84
C THR A 374 20.84 17.43 6.39
N SER A 375 21.01 18.42 7.30
CA SER A 375 21.23 19.84 6.98
C SER A 375 22.66 20.32 7.21
N ARG A 376 23.56 19.50 7.75
CA ARG A 376 24.98 19.87 7.92
C ARG A 376 25.90 19.34 6.84
N TRP A 377 25.34 18.75 5.78
CA TRP A 377 26.14 18.25 4.65
C TRP A 377 25.63 18.75 3.31
#